data_f79cb0323f21336980edc5f06e6170e9
#
_entry.id   f79cb0323f21336980edc5f06e6170e9
#
_cell.length_a   1.000
_cell.length_b   1.000
_cell.length_c   1.000
_cell.angle_alpha   90.00
_cell.angle_beta   90.00
_cell.angle_gamma   90.00
#
_symmetry.space_group_name_H-M   'P 1'
#
loop_
_entity.id
_entity.type
_entity.pdbx_description
1 polymer ?
#
loop_
_entity_poly.entity_id
_entity_poly.type
_entity_poly.pdbx_seq_one_letter_code
_entity_poly.pdbx_strand_id
1 'polypeptide(L)'
;MTQHADDDVAHHGGVTGLRLATGEAAGEALARSLPVDRNQAILEAAKQVGAILKREGHAFALAGSVAVYAHGGSQNLQHDVDFAILPEDAQSVADTLREAGLQVRTPPEDWLLKADCLGQQVDLIFELAHQPVTRELLARADELSVDSVFMPVLSPTDLLHSLLSAFSEHHCDFGAVLPIARTLREKVDWDAVRRDCGDAPMPDAFFYFLERLGVIEPSAAGRDRSGGSARSEEGRS
;
A
#
# COMPACT_ATOMS: atom_id res chain seq x y z
N MET A 1 42.98 54.40 55.50
CA MET A 1 43.98 53.94 54.58
C MET A 1 43.27 52.95 53.63
N THR A 2 42.64 53.47 52.66
CA THR A 2 43.05 53.74 51.25
C THR A 2 43.57 52.51 50.52
N GLN A 3 42.80 52.05 49.57
CA GLN A 3 43.05 51.99 48.12
C GLN A 3 42.07 51.02 47.52
N HIS A 4 41.15 51.41 46.71
CA HIS A 4 41.20 51.76 45.27
C HIS A 4 41.87 50.73 44.37
N ALA A 5 41.13 50.15 43.43
CA ALA A 5 41.32 50.17 42.00
C ALA A 5 40.43 49.01 41.38
N ASP A 6 39.68 49.28 40.56
CA ASP A 6 39.58 49.60 39.17
C ASP A 6 39.00 48.44 38.34
N ASP A 7 37.95 48.81 37.69
CA ASP A 7 37.23 48.08 36.61
C ASP A 7 38.18 47.71 35.45
N ASP A 8 37.97 46.55 34.90
CA ASP A 8 38.21 46.38 33.45
C ASP A 8 37.18 45.46 32.82
N VAL A 9 36.37 46.07 31.98
CA VAL A 9 35.32 45.46 31.18
C VAL A 9 35.98 45.01 29.86
N ALA A 10 36.08 43.72 29.63
CA ALA A 10 36.45 43.18 28.34
C ALA A 10 35.28 42.41 27.74
N HIS A 11 34.57 43.06 26.84
CA HIS A 11 33.67 42.44 25.87
C HIS A 11 34.45 41.48 24.94
N HIS A 12 34.20 40.20 25.01
CA HIS A 12 34.52 39.27 23.92
C HIS A 12 33.22 38.61 23.45
N GLY A 13 32.72 39.14 22.34
CA GLY A 13 31.68 38.47 21.52
C GLY A 13 32.24 37.18 20.92
N GLY A 14 31.87 36.06 21.49
CA GLY A 14 32.09 34.74 20.91
C GLY A 14 30.96 34.42 19.94
N VAL A 15 31.22 34.54 18.65
CA VAL A 15 30.35 33.96 17.60
C VAL A 15 30.42 32.44 17.74
N THR A 16 29.35 31.87 18.29
CA THR A 16 29.21 30.43 18.39
C THR A 16 28.99 29.88 16.96
N GLY A 17 30.05 29.34 16.37
CA GLY A 17 29.99 28.68 15.06
C GLY A 17 29.01 27.53 15.08
N LEU A 18 28.00 27.63 14.26
CA LEU A 18 27.08 26.54 13.94
C LEU A 18 27.86 25.44 13.23
N ARG A 19 28.26 24.41 13.96
CA ARG A 19 28.83 23.20 13.36
C ARG A 19 27.72 22.49 12.64
N LEU A 20 27.77 22.44 11.31
CA LEU A 20 27.00 21.53 10.50
C LEU A 20 27.35 20.11 10.95
N ALA A 21 26.35 19.38 11.44
CA ALA A 21 26.49 17.97 11.80
C ALA A 21 26.95 17.20 10.57
N THR A 22 28.00 16.40 10.69
CA THR A 22 28.48 15.48 9.67
C THR A 22 27.37 14.48 9.36
N GLY A 23 27.32 13.95 8.14
CA GLY A 23 26.22 13.09 7.62
C GLY A 23 25.84 11.91 8.53
N GLU A 24 26.79 11.37 9.31
CA GLU A 24 26.52 10.31 10.31
C GLU A 24 25.64 10.79 11.47
N ALA A 25 25.90 11.99 11.99
CA ALA A 25 25.10 12.56 13.07
C ALA A 25 23.68 12.93 12.61
N ALA A 26 23.51 13.32 11.34
CA ALA A 26 22.20 13.57 10.75
C ALA A 26 21.41 12.26 10.54
N GLY A 27 22.08 11.18 10.14
CA GLY A 27 21.51 9.83 10.03
C GLY A 27 21.07 9.26 11.37
N GLU A 28 21.89 9.43 12.43
CA GLU A 28 21.55 9.01 13.80
C GLU A 28 20.42 9.86 14.41
N ALA A 29 20.37 11.16 14.09
CA ALA A 29 19.29 12.04 14.56
C ALA A 29 17.96 11.68 13.86
N LEU A 30 17.99 11.34 12.58
CA LEU A 30 16.81 10.87 11.84
C LEU A 30 16.32 9.51 12.37
N ALA A 31 17.23 8.59 12.69
CA ALA A 31 16.90 7.29 13.28
C ALA A 31 16.25 7.41 14.68
N ARG A 32 16.56 8.47 15.43
CA ARG A 32 15.95 8.75 16.75
C ARG A 32 14.58 9.41 16.69
N SER A 33 14.14 9.88 15.52
CA SER A 33 12.85 10.52 15.31
C SER A 33 11.81 9.60 14.66
N LEU A 34 12.01 8.28 14.69
CA LEU A 34 11.04 7.32 14.15
C LEU A 34 9.70 7.48 14.88
N PRO A 35 8.59 7.51 14.13
CA PRO A 35 7.25 7.58 14.72
C PRO A 35 7.03 6.41 15.68
N VAL A 36 6.48 6.72 16.86
CA VAL A 36 6.10 5.68 17.85
C VAL A 36 4.88 4.90 17.37
N ASP A 37 4.07 5.50 16.50
CA ASP A 37 2.93 4.86 15.87
C ASP A 37 3.40 4.08 14.62
N ARG A 38 3.11 2.78 14.63
CA ARG A 38 3.44 1.86 13.54
C ARG A 38 2.83 2.30 12.21
N ASN A 39 1.59 2.75 12.19
CA ASN A 39 0.93 3.22 10.97
C ASN A 39 1.68 4.40 10.37
N GLN A 40 2.11 5.34 11.20
CA GLN A 40 2.92 6.47 10.74
C GLN A 40 4.27 6.01 10.17
N ALA A 41 4.92 5.03 10.79
CA ALA A 41 6.18 4.48 10.28
C ALA A 41 6.02 3.80 8.90
N ILE A 42 4.92 3.08 8.70
CA ILE A 42 4.56 2.48 7.41
C ILE A 42 4.32 3.56 6.35
N LEU A 43 3.57 4.62 6.68
CA LEU A 43 3.32 5.73 5.77
C LEU A 43 4.61 6.48 5.39
N GLU A 44 5.52 6.70 6.36
CA GLU A 44 6.82 7.32 6.08
C GLU A 44 7.68 6.45 5.16
N ALA A 45 7.69 5.14 5.35
CA ALA A 45 8.40 4.21 4.46
C ALA A 45 7.80 4.25 3.04
N ALA A 46 6.47 4.22 2.92
CA ALA A 46 5.78 4.33 1.63
C ALA A 46 6.13 5.64 0.90
N LYS A 47 6.11 6.77 1.62
CA LYS A 47 6.47 8.09 1.05
C LYS A 47 7.91 8.14 0.58
N GLN A 48 8.84 7.64 1.40
CA GLN A 48 10.26 7.66 1.06
C GLN A 48 10.55 6.82 -0.17
N VAL A 49 10.07 5.57 -0.22
CA VAL A 49 10.29 4.68 -1.36
C VAL A 49 9.58 5.20 -2.60
N GLY A 50 8.30 5.60 -2.50
CA GLY A 50 7.56 6.18 -3.61
C GLY A 50 8.23 7.44 -4.20
N ALA A 51 8.78 8.32 -3.34
CA ALA A 51 9.52 9.49 -3.78
C ALA A 51 10.84 9.13 -4.51
N ILE A 52 11.55 8.09 -4.06
CA ILE A 52 12.76 7.58 -4.74
C ILE A 52 12.39 7.05 -6.12
N LEU A 53 11.42 6.15 -6.21
CA LEU A 53 10.99 5.55 -7.48
C LEU A 53 10.50 6.61 -8.48
N LYS A 54 9.71 7.57 -8.01
CA LYS A 54 9.20 8.67 -8.85
C LYS A 54 10.32 9.58 -9.36
N ARG A 55 11.27 9.94 -8.50
CA ARG A 55 12.42 10.78 -8.87
C ARG A 55 13.29 10.14 -9.94
N GLU A 56 13.53 8.84 -9.84
CA GLU A 56 14.36 8.08 -10.77
C GLU A 56 13.59 7.60 -12.02
N GLY A 57 12.28 7.92 -12.10
CA GLY A 57 11.47 7.68 -13.30
C GLY A 57 11.03 6.23 -13.49
N HIS A 58 11.03 5.41 -12.43
CA HIS A 58 10.51 4.06 -12.50
C HIS A 58 8.98 4.04 -12.64
N ALA A 59 8.47 3.09 -13.42
CA ALA A 59 7.05 2.80 -13.48
C ALA A 59 6.66 1.95 -12.28
N PHE A 60 5.72 2.43 -11.46
CA PHE A 60 5.23 1.73 -10.29
C PHE A 60 3.82 2.17 -9.91
N ALA A 61 3.17 1.42 -9.02
CA ALA A 61 1.98 1.86 -8.31
C ALA A 61 1.99 1.30 -6.88
N LEU A 62 1.56 2.10 -5.91
CA LEU A 62 1.33 1.65 -4.54
C LEU A 62 0.19 0.63 -4.52
N ALA A 63 0.36 -0.46 -3.77
CA ALA A 63 -0.58 -1.56 -3.64
C ALA A 63 -0.91 -1.83 -2.16
N GLY A 64 -1.59 -2.94 -1.89
CA GLY A 64 -1.83 -3.43 -0.53
C GLY A 64 -2.61 -2.48 0.38
N SER A 65 -2.35 -2.57 1.68
CA SER A 65 -3.10 -1.85 2.71
C SER A 65 -2.93 -0.34 2.65
N VAL A 66 -1.75 0.15 2.24
CA VAL A 66 -1.48 1.59 2.09
C VAL A 66 -2.23 2.18 0.89
N ALA A 67 -2.40 1.40 -0.19
CA ALA A 67 -3.24 1.82 -1.32
C ALA A 67 -4.72 1.92 -0.91
N VAL A 68 -5.24 0.96 -0.15
CA VAL A 68 -6.60 1.02 0.41
C VAL A 68 -6.78 2.28 1.28
N TYR A 69 -5.80 2.60 2.12
CA TYR A 69 -5.78 3.82 2.91
C TYR A 69 -5.81 5.08 2.05
N ALA A 70 -5.00 5.16 0.99
CA ALA A 70 -4.97 6.29 0.07
C ALA A 70 -6.32 6.53 -0.62
N HIS A 71 -7.10 5.48 -0.86
CA HIS A 71 -8.48 5.56 -1.36
C HIS A 71 -9.53 5.91 -0.29
N GLY A 72 -9.13 6.19 0.94
CA GLY A 72 -10.01 6.55 2.05
C GLY A 72 -10.41 5.37 2.94
N GLY A 73 -9.66 4.27 2.89
CA GLY A 73 -9.82 3.11 3.74
C GLY A 73 -9.35 3.31 5.18
N SER A 74 -9.42 2.24 5.97
CA SER A 74 -8.99 2.24 7.37
C SER A 74 -7.52 2.57 7.52
N GLN A 75 -7.18 3.31 8.59
CA GLN A 75 -5.80 3.54 9.02
C GLN A 75 -5.15 2.32 9.68
N ASN A 76 -5.84 1.19 9.77
CA ASN A 76 -5.26 -0.03 10.30
C ASN A 76 -4.40 -0.70 9.23
N LEU A 77 -3.20 -0.13 9.03
CA LEU A 77 -2.24 -0.62 8.05
C LEU A 77 -1.67 -1.97 8.50
N GLN A 78 -1.63 -2.91 7.57
CA GLN A 78 -1.00 -4.21 7.79
C GLN A 78 0.53 -4.08 7.61
N HIS A 79 1.24 -5.13 7.87
CA HIS A 79 2.64 -5.21 8.25
C HIS A 79 3.67 -4.58 7.29
N ASP A 80 3.33 -4.36 6.02
CA ASP A 80 4.27 -4.10 4.93
C ASP A 80 3.77 -2.98 4.03
N VAL A 81 4.67 -2.40 3.24
CA VAL A 81 4.36 -1.49 2.15
C VAL A 81 4.52 -2.23 0.84
N ASP A 82 3.50 -2.25 0.01
CA ASP A 82 3.49 -2.96 -1.26
C ASP A 82 3.58 -1.99 -2.44
N PHE A 83 4.52 -2.22 -3.35
CA PHE A 83 4.63 -1.53 -4.63
C PHE A 83 4.57 -2.52 -5.78
N ALA A 84 3.63 -2.34 -6.69
CA ALA A 84 3.61 -3.03 -7.97
C ALA A 84 4.63 -2.37 -8.92
N ILE A 85 5.55 -3.16 -9.47
CA ILE A 85 6.57 -2.74 -10.44
C ILE A 85 6.59 -3.67 -11.65
N LEU A 86 7.15 -3.23 -12.76
CA LEU A 86 7.30 -4.09 -13.93
C LEU A 86 8.34 -5.20 -13.68
N PRO A 87 8.11 -6.45 -14.14
CA PRO A 87 9.10 -7.52 -14.00
C PRO A 87 10.45 -7.16 -14.64
N GLU A 88 10.44 -6.53 -15.83
CA GLU A 88 11.64 -6.10 -16.54
C GLU A 88 12.44 -5.02 -15.79
N ASP A 89 11.80 -4.26 -14.92
CA ASP A 89 12.42 -3.17 -14.16
C ASP A 89 12.89 -3.60 -12.76
N ALA A 90 12.60 -4.84 -12.33
CA ALA A 90 12.86 -5.30 -10.96
C ALA A 90 14.34 -5.11 -10.54
N GLN A 91 15.29 -5.43 -11.42
CA GLN A 91 16.71 -5.26 -11.11
C GLN A 91 17.13 -3.80 -11.03
N SER A 92 16.67 -2.94 -11.95
CA SER A 92 16.99 -1.50 -11.95
C SER A 92 16.37 -0.78 -10.76
N VAL A 93 15.15 -1.16 -10.36
CA VAL A 93 14.51 -0.69 -9.12
C VAL A 93 15.32 -1.09 -7.90
N ALA A 94 15.77 -2.35 -7.82
CA ALA A 94 16.61 -2.82 -6.73
C ALA A 94 17.91 -2.04 -6.61
N ASP A 95 18.57 -1.75 -7.73
CA ASP A 95 19.82 -1.01 -7.75
C ASP A 95 19.60 0.46 -7.35
N THR A 96 18.55 1.09 -7.83
CA THR A 96 18.11 2.44 -7.40
C THR A 96 17.93 2.52 -5.88
N LEU A 97 17.23 1.56 -5.28
CA LEU A 97 17.00 1.55 -3.83
C LEU A 97 18.28 1.31 -3.04
N ARG A 98 19.18 0.44 -3.53
CA ARG A 98 20.51 0.23 -2.92
C ARG A 98 21.37 1.48 -2.97
N GLU A 99 21.39 2.19 -4.10
CA GLU A 99 22.08 3.47 -4.26
C GLU A 99 21.53 4.55 -3.32
N ALA A 100 20.22 4.50 -3.01
CA ALA A 100 19.60 5.34 -2.01
C ALA A 100 19.86 4.89 -0.56
N GLY A 101 20.64 3.81 -0.36
CA GLY A 101 21.05 3.33 0.96
C GLY A 101 20.10 2.30 1.60
N LEU A 102 19.09 1.81 0.88
CA LEU A 102 18.18 0.78 1.39
C LEU A 102 18.80 -0.62 1.19
N GLN A 103 18.48 -1.52 2.13
CA GLN A 103 18.84 -2.93 1.97
C GLN A 103 17.77 -3.61 1.12
N VAL A 104 18.19 -4.19 -0.01
CA VAL A 104 17.30 -4.94 -0.91
C VAL A 104 17.76 -6.38 -1.02
N ARG A 105 16.86 -7.31 -0.79
CA ARG A 105 17.08 -8.77 -0.83
C ARG A 105 16.11 -9.46 -1.78
N THR A 106 16.54 -10.57 -2.33
CA THR A 106 15.71 -11.50 -3.11
C THR A 106 15.28 -12.61 -2.17
N PRO A 107 14.00 -12.71 -1.81
CA PRO A 107 13.49 -13.81 -0.99
C PRO A 107 13.37 -15.10 -1.82
N PRO A 108 13.01 -16.25 -1.20
CA PRO A 108 12.75 -17.49 -1.92
C PRO A 108 11.58 -17.41 -2.91
N GLU A 109 10.64 -16.52 -2.66
CA GLU A 109 9.52 -16.20 -3.54
C GLU A 109 10.05 -15.49 -4.78
N ASP A 110 9.68 -15.96 -5.96
CA ASP A 110 10.21 -15.51 -7.25
C ASP A 110 9.37 -14.40 -7.91
N TRP A 111 8.39 -13.86 -7.21
CA TRP A 111 7.45 -12.86 -7.70
C TRP A 111 7.58 -11.47 -7.03
N LEU A 112 8.55 -11.29 -6.13
CA LEU A 112 8.81 -10.00 -5.47
C LEU A 112 10.27 -9.85 -5.04
N LEU A 113 10.67 -8.61 -4.75
CA LEU A 113 11.87 -8.27 -3.98
C LEU A 113 11.45 -7.63 -2.66
N LYS A 114 12.28 -7.75 -1.64
CA LYS A 114 12.04 -7.14 -0.32
C LYS A 114 13.09 -6.07 -0.03
N ALA A 115 12.62 -4.92 0.45
CA ALA A 115 13.50 -3.86 0.92
C ALA A 115 13.16 -3.49 2.37
N ASP A 116 14.12 -2.93 3.09
CA ASP A 116 13.92 -2.38 4.42
C ASP A 116 14.04 -0.85 4.36
N CYS A 117 12.98 -0.15 4.77
CA CYS A 117 12.94 1.31 4.83
C CYS A 117 12.41 1.77 6.20
N LEU A 118 13.21 2.53 6.94
CA LEU A 118 12.87 3.02 8.28
C LEU A 118 12.41 1.92 9.26
N GLY A 119 12.97 0.71 9.12
CA GLY A 119 12.61 -0.45 9.93
C GLY A 119 11.26 -1.08 9.55
N GLN A 120 10.68 -0.68 8.42
CA GLN A 120 9.48 -1.27 7.84
C GLN A 120 9.85 -2.09 6.61
N GLN A 121 9.17 -3.22 6.42
CA GLN A 121 9.33 -4.04 5.23
C GLN A 121 8.62 -3.40 4.05
N VAL A 122 9.25 -3.42 2.90
CA VAL A 122 8.71 -2.94 1.63
C VAL A 122 8.82 -4.06 0.62
N ASP A 123 7.70 -4.44 0.04
CA ASP A 123 7.59 -5.47 -0.97
C ASP A 123 7.45 -4.83 -2.36
N LEU A 124 8.38 -5.17 -3.25
CA LEU A 124 8.41 -4.72 -4.64
C LEU A 124 7.89 -5.88 -5.49
N ILE A 125 6.61 -5.86 -5.78
CA ILE A 125 5.84 -6.97 -6.35
C ILE A 125 5.82 -6.81 -7.88
N PHE A 126 6.28 -7.81 -8.60
CA PHE A 126 6.23 -7.82 -10.06
C PHE A 126 5.30 -8.90 -10.64
N GLU A 127 4.63 -9.66 -9.76
CA GLU A 127 3.54 -10.57 -10.10
C GLU A 127 2.42 -10.44 -9.06
N LEU A 128 1.25 -9.97 -9.47
CA LEU A 128 0.06 -9.83 -8.62
C LEU A 128 -0.93 -10.95 -8.96
N ALA A 129 -1.31 -11.73 -7.93
CA ALA A 129 -2.29 -12.81 -8.08
C ALA A 129 -1.96 -13.75 -9.26
N HIS A 130 -0.71 -14.19 -9.37
CA HIS A 130 -0.19 -15.09 -10.42
C HIS A 130 -0.20 -14.49 -11.84
N GLN A 131 -0.29 -13.16 -11.95
CA GLN A 131 -0.20 -12.45 -13.21
C GLN A 131 0.92 -11.40 -13.15
N PRO A 132 1.77 -11.29 -14.17
CA PRO A 132 2.82 -10.29 -14.21
C PRO A 132 2.21 -8.88 -14.18
N VAL A 133 2.84 -7.99 -13.45
CA VAL A 133 2.50 -6.55 -13.48
C VAL A 133 2.81 -6.01 -14.87
N THR A 134 1.82 -5.37 -15.50
CA THR A 134 1.96 -4.83 -16.86
C THR A 134 1.90 -3.31 -16.88
N ARG A 135 2.34 -2.72 -18.00
CA ARG A 135 2.25 -1.26 -18.21
C ARG A 135 0.80 -0.78 -18.24
N GLU A 136 -0.10 -1.60 -18.76
CA GLU A 136 -1.53 -1.32 -18.82
C GLU A 136 -2.14 -1.30 -17.40
N LEU A 137 -1.71 -2.20 -16.52
CA LEU A 137 -2.11 -2.18 -15.11
C LEU A 137 -1.64 -0.88 -14.43
N LEU A 138 -0.36 -0.55 -14.57
CA LEU A 138 0.20 0.66 -13.95
C LEU A 138 -0.40 1.94 -14.55
N ALA A 139 -0.78 1.93 -15.82
CA ALA A 139 -1.41 3.09 -16.47
C ALA A 139 -2.84 3.38 -15.97
N ARG A 140 -3.50 2.41 -15.31
CA ARG A 140 -4.82 2.60 -14.67
C ARG A 140 -4.73 3.09 -13.23
N ALA A 141 -3.51 3.26 -12.70
CA ALA A 141 -3.30 3.75 -11.35
C ALA A 141 -3.80 5.19 -11.19
N ASP A 142 -4.38 5.48 -10.03
CA ASP A 142 -4.82 6.82 -9.66
C ASP A 142 -3.66 7.62 -9.03
N GLU A 143 -3.45 8.87 -9.44
CA GLU A 143 -2.50 9.77 -8.75
C GLU A 143 -3.13 10.28 -7.45
N LEU A 144 -2.74 9.72 -6.31
CA LEU A 144 -3.30 10.07 -5.00
C LEU A 144 -2.22 10.57 -4.03
N SER A 145 -2.66 11.35 -3.06
CA SER A 145 -1.82 11.78 -1.93
C SER A 145 -1.77 10.67 -0.88
N VAL A 146 -0.59 10.14 -0.66
CA VAL A 146 -0.28 9.27 0.49
C VAL A 146 0.31 10.18 1.56
N ASP A 147 -0.54 10.57 2.52
CA ASP A 147 -0.25 11.61 3.52
C ASP A 147 0.12 12.95 2.83
N SER A 148 1.35 13.19 2.45
CA SER A 148 1.80 14.44 1.81
C SER A 148 2.53 14.24 0.49
N VAL A 149 2.65 13.00 0.01
CA VAL A 149 3.38 12.67 -1.24
C VAL A 149 2.40 12.13 -2.27
N PHE A 150 2.34 12.77 -3.45
CA PHE A 150 1.55 12.28 -4.57
C PHE A 150 2.31 11.20 -5.33
N MET A 151 1.66 10.06 -5.52
CA MET A 151 2.20 8.92 -6.25
C MET A 151 1.10 8.09 -6.91
N PRO A 152 1.44 7.26 -7.92
CA PRO A 152 0.50 6.32 -8.50
C PRO A 152 0.06 5.28 -7.45
N VAL A 153 -1.23 5.02 -7.36
CA VAL A 153 -1.87 4.04 -6.47
C VAL A 153 -2.76 3.15 -7.31
N LEU A 154 -2.66 1.83 -7.18
CA LEU A 154 -3.53 0.90 -7.92
C LEU A 154 -5.00 1.29 -7.77
N SER A 155 -5.74 1.20 -8.86
CA SER A 155 -7.17 1.50 -8.85
C SER A 155 -7.94 0.60 -7.88
N PRO A 156 -9.06 1.04 -7.30
CA PRO A 156 -9.89 0.21 -6.43
C PRO A 156 -10.32 -1.12 -7.08
N THR A 157 -10.55 -1.10 -8.40
CA THR A 157 -10.91 -2.29 -9.18
C THR A 157 -9.74 -3.28 -9.24
N ASP A 158 -8.53 -2.81 -9.58
CA ASP A 158 -7.34 -3.65 -9.62
C ASP A 158 -6.93 -4.17 -8.23
N LEU A 159 -7.11 -3.36 -7.17
CA LEU A 159 -6.88 -3.78 -5.78
C LEU A 159 -7.83 -4.93 -5.39
N LEU A 160 -9.13 -4.78 -5.64
CA LEU A 160 -10.09 -5.85 -5.32
C LEU A 160 -9.84 -7.09 -6.17
N HIS A 161 -9.55 -6.93 -7.47
CA HIS A 161 -9.21 -8.05 -8.34
C HIS A 161 -8.00 -8.82 -7.80
N SER A 162 -6.91 -8.16 -7.43
CA SER A 162 -5.71 -8.81 -6.90
C SER A 162 -5.98 -9.57 -5.59
N LEU A 163 -6.77 -8.98 -4.67
CA LEU A 163 -7.14 -9.61 -3.40
C LEU A 163 -8.01 -10.85 -3.61
N LEU A 164 -9.00 -10.79 -4.51
CA LEU A 164 -9.91 -11.90 -4.76
C LEU A 164 -9.23 -13.01 -5.55
N SER A 165 -8.37 -12.69 -6.51
CA SER A 165 -7.62 -13.67 -7.28
C SER A 165 -6.56 -14.42 -6.47
N ALA A 166 -6.15 -13.87 -5.33
CA ALA A 166 -5.27 -14.56 -4.38
C ALA A 166 -6.01 -15.60 -3.50
N PHE A 167 -7.34 -15.63 -3.54
CA PHE A 167 -8.10 -16.63 -2.78
C PHE A 167 -7.91 -18.04 -3.34
N SER A 168 -7.72 -18.98 -2.42
CA SER A 168 -7.68 -20.42 -2.71
C SER A 168 -8.48 -21.17 -1.65
N GLU A 169 -8.70 -22.47 -1.84
CA GLU A 169 -9.39 -23.32 -0.86
C GLU A 169 -8.74 -23.30 0.53
N HIS A 170 -7.43 -23.07 0.59
CA HIS A 170 -6.65 -23.05 1.83
C HIS A 170 -6.31 -21.64 2.33
N HIS A 171 -6.58 -20.62 1.52
CA HIS A 171 -6.27 -19.22 1.83
C HIS A 171 -7.41 -18.32 1.38
N CYS A 172 -8.41 -18.15 2.25
CA CYS A 172 -9.63 -17.44 1.92
C CYS A 172 -10.16 -16.70 3.16
N ASP A 173 -9.64 -15.50 3.42
CA ASP A 173 -10.10 -14.66 4.53
C ASP A 173 -11.09 -13.58 4.04
N PHE A 174 -12.35 -13.95 3.95
CA PHE A 174 -13.44 -13.02 3.64
C PHE A 174 -13.56 -11.90 4.67
N GLY A 175 -13.21 -12.18 5.93
CA GLY A 175 -13.28 -11.20 7.02
C GLY A 175 -12.29 -10.06 6.83
N ALA A 176 -11.09 -10.33 6.32
CA ALA A 176 -10.09 -9.31 6.01
C ALA A 176 -10.47 -8.45 4.79
N VAL A 177 -11.07 -9.06 3.75
CA VAL A 177 -11.39 -8.36 2.50
C VAL A 177 -12.74 -7.62 2.56
N LEU A 178 -13.69 -8.07 3.37
CA LEU A 178 -15.01 -7.43 3.50
C LEU A 178 -14.97 -5.93 3.88
N PRO A 179 -14.17 -5.49 4.87
CA PRO A 179 -14.04 -4.06 5.18
C PRO A 179 -13.52 -3.24 4.01
N ILE A 180 -12.57 -3.79 3.25
CA ILE A 180 -12.00 -3.16 2.05
C ILE A 180 -13.07 -3.01 0.98
N ALA A 181 -13.80 -4.10 0.66
CA ALA A 181 -14.89 -4.11 -0.29
C ALA A 181 -15.98 -3.09 0.07
N ARG A 182 -16.36 -2.98 1.35
CA ARG A 182 -17.33 -1.99 1.83
C ARG A 182 -16.85 -0.55 1.65
N THR A 183 -15.58 -0.30 1.96
CA THR A 183 -15.00 1.05 1.86
C THR A 183 -14.89 1.51 0.41
N LEU A 184 -14.49 0.62 -0.48
CA LEU A 184 -14.21 0.94 -1.88
C LEU A 184 -15.43 0.72 -2.81
N ARG A 185 -16.56 0.23 -2.31
CA ARG A 185 -17.70 -0.28 -3.09
C ARG A 185 -18.18 0.66 -4.21
N GLU A 186 -18.18 1.98 -3.96
CA GLU A 186 -18.66 2.99 -4.91
C GLU A 186 -17.63 3.36 -5.97
N LYS A 187 -16.38 2.90 -5.80
CA LYS A 187 -15.22 3.20 -6.67
C LYS A 187 -14.80 2.00 -7.52
N VAL A 188 -15.34 0.82 -7.22
CA VAL A 188 -14.99 -0.45 -7.87
C VAL A 188 -15.94 -0.71 -9.04
N ASP A 189 -15.38 -1.04 -10.19
CA ASP A 189 -16.12 -1.67 -11.28
C ASP A 189 -16.29 -3.17 -10.97
N TRP A 190 -17.38 -3.51 -10.27
CA TRP A 190 -17.67 -4.88 -9.86
C TRP A 190 -17.89 -5.84 -11.02
N ASP A 191 -18.37 -5.36 -12.17
CA ASP A 191 -18.54 -6.19 -13.36
C ASP A 191 -17.18 -6.52 -13.98
N ALA A 192 -16.22 -5.59 -13.96
CA ALA A 192 -14.86 -5.87 -14.37
C ALA A 192 -14.21 -6.90 -13.44
N VAL A 193 -14.28 -6.71 -12.12
CA VAL A 193 -13.71 -7.66 -11.15
C VAL A 193 -14.29 -9.07 -11.33
N ARG A 194 -15.61 -9.19 -11.54
CA ARG A 194 -16.25 -10.49 -11.82
C ARG A 194 -15.71 -11.15 -13.08
N ARG A 195 -15.63 -10.38 -14.18
CA ARG A 195 -15.10 -10.91 -15.47
C ARG A 195 -13.67 -11.40 -15.32
N ASP A 196 -12.84 -10.63 -14.62
CA ASP A 196 -11.41 -10.90 -14.50
C ASP A 196 -11.12 -12.06 -13.53
N CYS A 197 -11.94 -12.25 -12.48
CA CYS A 197 -11.87 -13.43 -11.60
C CYS A 197 -12.39 -14.71 -12.28
N GLY A 198 -13.17 -14.59 -13.36
CA GLY A 198 -13.72 -15.73 -14.10
C GLY A 198 -14.59 -16.66 -13.25
N ASP A 199 -14.45 -17.97 -13.49
CA ASP A 199 -15.23 -19.01 -12.79
C ASP A 199 -14.54 -19.53 -11.51
N ALA A 200 -13.62 -18.76 -10.93
CA ALA A 200 -12.92 -19.15 -9.71
C ALA A 200 -13.90 -19.25 -8.52
N PRO A 201 -13.95 -20.39 -7.81
CA PRO A 201 -15.02 -20.67 -6.82
C PRO A 201 -14.98 -19.77 -5.60
N MET A 202 -13.78 -19.37 -5.12
CA MET A 202 -13.65 -18.54 -3.94
C MET A 202 -14.07 -17.08 -4.18
N PRO A 203 -13.66 -16.42 -5.27
CA PRO A 203 -14.22 -15.14 -5.67
C PRO A 203 -15.73 -15.18 -5.87
N ASP A 204 -16.28 -16.20 -6.56
CA ASP A 204 -17.75 -16.35 -6.77
C ASP A 204 -18.49 -16.43 -5.43
N ALA A 205 -17.99 -17.23 -4.48
CA ALA A 205 -18.54 -17.30 -3.13
C ALA A 205 -18.49 -15.95 -2.40
N PHE A 206 -17.41 -15.19 -2.58
CA PHE A 206 -17.28 -13.87 -1.99
C PHE A 206 -18.26 -12.85 -2.60
N PHE A 207 -18.46 -12.87 -3.92
CA PHE A 207 -19.49 -12.04 -4.57
C PHE A 207 -20.88 -12.35 -4.03
N TYR A 208 -21.25 -13.65 -3.92
CA TYR A 208 -22.50 -14.04 -3.31
C TYR A 208 -22.65 -13.49 -1.88
N PHE A 209 -21.57 -13.56 -1.09
CA PHE A 209 -21.52 -13.01 0.27
C PHE A 209 -21.73 -11.49 0.29
N LEU A 210 -21.11 -10.73 -0.60
CA LEU A 210 -21.29 -9.29 -0.73
C LEU A 210 -22.73 -8.92 -1.12
N GLU A 211 -23.34 -9.65 -2.04
CA GLU A 211 -24.75 -9.49 -2.42
C GLU A 211 -25.68 -9.72 -1.23
N ARG A 212 -25.48 -10.80 -0.47
CA ARG A 212 -26.27 -11.13 0.72
C ARG A 212 -26.18 -10.07 1.83
N LEU A 213 -25.04 -9.39 1.92
CA LEU A 213 -24.83 -8.30 2.86
C LEU A 213 -25.26 -6.92 2.33
N GLY A 214 -25.76 -6.84 1.09
CA GLY A 214 -26.13 -5.57 0.46
C GLY A 214 -24.95 -4.63 0.23
N VAL A 215 -23.75 -5.16 0.06
CA VAL A 215 -22.55 -4.37 -0.28
C VAL A 215 -22.55 -4.03 -1.77
N ILE A 216 -22.98 -4.97 -2.59
CA ILE A 216 -23.15 -4.82 -4.04
C ILE A 216 -24.54 -5.28 -4.47
N GLU A 217 -25.00 -4.82 -5.64
CA GLU A 217 -26.25 -5.26 -6.23
C GLU A 217 -26.15 -6.71 -6.73
N PRO A 218 -27.23 -7.51 -6.63
CA PRO A 218 -27.26 -8.86 -7.17
C PRO A 218 -27.03 -8.86 -8.68
N SER A 219 -26.14 -9.76 -9.16
CA SER A 219 -25.93 -9.95 -10.57
C SER A 219 -27.22 -10.44 -11.28
N ALA A 220 -27.32 -10.20 -12.59
CA ALA A 220 -28.46 -10.69 -13.39
C ALA A 220 -28.61 -12.23 -13.31
N ALA A 221 -27.49 -12.95 -13.23
CA ALA A 221 -27.45 -14.42 -13.06
C ALA A 221 -27.90 -14.89 -11.67
N GLY A 222 -27.75 -14.06 -10.63
CA GLY A 222 -28.19 -14.34 -9.25
C GLY A 222 -29.72 -14.19 -9.08
N ARG A 223 -30.36 -13.37 -9.89
CA ARG A 223 -31.82 -13.14 -9.84
C ARG A 223 -32.64 -14.37 -10.25
N ASP A 224 -32.12 -15.19 -11.18
CA ASP A 224 -32.80 -16.42 -11.60
C ASP A 224 -32.75 -17.53 -10.54
N ARG A 225 -31.75 -17.56 -9.67
CA ARG A 225 -31.63 -18.56 -8.60
C ARG A 225 -32.57 -18.31 -7.42
N SER A 226 -33.00 -17.08 -7.20
CA SER A 226 -33.93 -16.71 -6.12
C SER A 226 -35.42 -16.81 -6.51
N GLY A 227 -35.72 -16.89 -7.81
CA GLY A 227 -37.10 -16.97 -8.33
C GLY A 227 -37.71 -18.37 -8.36
N GLY A 228 -36.92 -19.43 -8.09
CA GLY A 228 -37.34 -20.84 -8.25
C GLY A 228 -38.06 -21.50 -7.06
N SER A 229 -38.16 -20.84 -5.89
CA SER A 229 -38.68 -21.48 -4.66
C SER A 229 -40.14 -21.13 -4.26
N ALA A 230 -40.91 -20.45 -5.09
CA ALA A 230 -42.24 -20.01 -4.73
C ALA A 230 -43.36 -20.48 -5.70
N ARG A 231 -43.27 -21.74 -6.19
CA ARG A 231 -44.43 -22.37 -6.86
C ARG A 231 -44.46 -23.87 -6.65
N SER A 232 -45.00 -24.34 -5.57
CA SER A 232 -45.61 -25.68 -5.46
C SER A 232 -46.27 -25.90 -4.07
N GLU A 233 -47.23 -25.07 -3.68
CA GLU A 233 -48.22 -25.43 -2.67
C GLU A 233 -49.56 -24.77 -3.00
N GLU A 234 -50.22 -25.19 -4.07
CA GLU A 234 -51.65 -25.08 -4.24
C GLU A 234 -52.14 -26.17 -5.18
N GLY A 235 -52.83 -27.17 -4.61
CA GLY A 235 -53.52 -28.16 -5.42
C GLY A 235 -53.62 -29.56 -4.81
N ARG A 236 -54.26 -29.70 -3.63
CA ARG A 236 -55.00 -30.93 -3.29
C ARG A 236 -56.09 -30.59 -2.30
N SER A 237 -57.27 -30.41 -2.86
CA SER A 237 -58.55 -30.71 -2.20
C SER A 237 -59.16 -31.93 -2.86
#